data_661676449e2eabaaf24aa057d5686161
#
_entry.id   661676449e2eabaaf24aa057d5686161
#
_cell.length_a   1.000
_cell.length_b   1.000
_cell.length_c   1.000
_cell.angle_alpha   90.00
_cell.angle_beta   90.00
_cell.angle_gamma   90.00
#
_symmetry.space_group_name_H-M   'P 1'
#
loop_
_entity.id
_entity.type
_entity.pdbx_description
1 polymer ?
#
loop_
_entity_poly.entity_id
_entity_poly.type
_entity_poly.pdbx_seq_one_letter_code
_entity_poly.pdbx_strand_id
1 'polypeptide(L)'
;MSAPQYVGRLAPSPTGALHLGNVRTFMIAWLRARGRGGRVIFRMEDLDHPKDKPGAAAQAVEDLRWLGFDWDEEYVQSERKAIYREALEALGDRVYPCVCSRKDVETAQSAPHAGEQLHYPGTCRWRFKTWAEAVEFKNKHRDTEAQSSDASLCLCASVLKPCWRFAVAPNTVVAFDDAFAGRYEQNVSETLGDFPLARDEFGAGYTLACVVDDLLMGVTEVVRGDDLLAATPAQILLAEALRGCGTLDLRRETPVYCHVPLVVGHDGKRLAKRHGDTRIASFRAAGKRPEEILGFLAASCGWAEKGEALSLAALLPRFDLTTIPRTPFMV
;
A
#
# COMPACT_ATOMS: atom_id res chain seq x y z
N MET A 1 19.51 15.35 -23.55
CA MET A 1 19.29 14.61 -22.30
C MET A 1 18.45 13.40 -22.66
N SER A 2 18.88 12.18 -22.34
CA SER A 2 18.05 10.98 -22.51
C SER A 2 16.80 11.12 -21.64
N ALA A 3 15.63 10.69 -22.14
CA ALA A 3 14.42 10.65 -21.34
C ALA A 3 14.68 9.87 -20.02
N PRO A 4 14.11 10.31 -18.88
CA PRO A 4 14.31 9.60 -17.62
C PRO A 4 13.88 8.15 -17.80
N GLN A 5 14.73 7.22 -17.40
CA GLN A 5 14.46 5.79 -17.49
C GLN A 5 13.21 5.45 -16.67
N TYR A 6 12.28 4.70 -17.27
CA TYR A 6 11.12 4.21 -16.54
C TYR A 6 11.54 3.24 -15.42
N VAL A 7 11.00 3.43 -14.23
CA VAL A 7 11.22 2.57 -13.07
C VAL A 7 9.87 2.19 -12.47
N GLY A 8 9.48 0.92 -12.60
CA GLY A 8 8.31 0.34 -11.97
C GLY A 8 8.68 -0.49 -10.75
N ARG A 9 7.68 -0.97 -9.99
CA ARG A 9 7.92 -1.87 -8.87
C ARG A 9 6.88 -2.97 -8.74
N LEU A 10 7.32 -4.11 -8.21
CA LEU A 10 6.52 -5.21 -7.68
C LEU A 10 6.66 -5.16 -6.16
N ALA A 11 5.56 -4.94 -5.45
CA ALA A 11 5.60 -4.67 -4.01
C ALA A 11 4.62 -5.58 -3.23
N PRO A 12 4.93 -6.88 -3.08
CA PRO A 12 4.11 -7.80 -2.31
C PRO A 12 4.28 -7.58 -0.81
N SER A 13 3.17 -7.71 -0.05
CA SER A 13 3.20 -7.79 1.41
C SER A 13 3.06 -9.27 1.83
N PRO A 14 3.87 -9.80 2.78
CA PRO A 14 3.89 -11.20 3.17
C PRO A 14 2.76 -11.56 4.14
N THR A 15 1.61 -10.94 4.02
CA THR A 15 0.43 -11.18 4.87
C THR A 15 -0.34 -12.45 4.49
N GLY A 16 0.04 -13.08 3.37
CA GLY A 16 -0.53 -14.32 2.86
C GLY A 16 0.11 -14.75 1.54
N ALA A 17 -0.36 -15.87 1.01
CA ALA A 17 0.07 -16.35 -0.30
C ALA A 17 -0.41 -15.40 -1.41
N LEU A 18 0.38 -15.26 -2.47
CA LEU A 18 -0.03 -14.54 -3.66
C LEU A 18 -1.25 -15.21 -4.30
N HIS A 19 -2.19 -14.41 -4.76
CA HIS A 19 -3.39 -14.86 -5.46
C HIS A 19 -3.52 -14.18 -6.82
N LEU A 20 -4.45 -14.64 -7.64
CA LEU A 20 -4.67 -14.14 -9.01
C LEU A 20 -4.75 -12.61 -9.08
N GLY A 21 -5.36 -11.96 -8.09
CA GLY A 21 -5.46 -10.49 -8.05
C GLY A 21 -4.12 -9.79 -7.92
N ASN A 22 -3.23 -10.29 -7.05
CA ASN A 22 -1.88 -9.74 -6.95
C ASN A 22 -1.11 -9.91 -8.26
N VAL A 23 -1.15 -11.13 -8.82
CA VAL A 23 -0.42 -11.46 -10.04
C VAL A 23 -0.91 -10.66 -11.24
N ARG A 24 -2.23 -10.43 -11.38
CA ARG A 24 -2.76 -9.56 -12.45
C ARG A 24 -2.18 -8.16 -12.38
N THR A 25 -2.19 -7.55 -11.19
CA THR A 25 -1.61 -6.21 -10.99
C THR A 25 -0.11 -6.20 -11.25
N PHE A 26 0.64 -7.19 -10.77
CA PHE A 26 2.07 -7.30 -11.01
C PHE A 26 2.40 -7.56 -12.49
N MET A 27 1.58 -8.35 -13.19
CA MET A 27 1.71 -8.55 -14.64
C MET A 27 1.57 -7.23 -15.39
N ILE A 28 0.57 -6.42 -15.06
CA ILE A 28 0.39 -5.09 -15.66
C ILE A 28 1.59 -4.19 -15.36
N ALA A 29 2.05 -4.15 -14.09
CA ALA A 29 3.20 -3.33 -13.68
C ALA A 29 4.49 -3.74 -14.40
N TRP A 30 4.76 -5.04 -14.50
CA TRP A 30 5.94 -5.59 -15.16
C TRP A 30 5.93 -5.33 -16.66
N LEU A 31 4.82 -5.64 -17.34
CA LEU A 31 4.66 -5.40 -18.78
C LEU A 31 4.82 -3.91 -19.13
N ARG A 32 4.28 -3.04 -18.28
CA ARG A 32 4.37 -1.60 -18.46
C ARG A 32 5.82 -1.10 -18.32
N ALA A 33 6.60 -1.65 -17.39
CA ALA A 33 8.00 -1.33 -17.22
C ALA A 33 8.87 -1.90 -18.35
N ARG A 34 8.76 -3.19 -18.59
CA ARG A 34 9.57 -3.87 -19.60
C ARG A 34 9.24 -3.43 -21.03
N GLY A 35 7.97 -3.16 -21.33
CA GLY A 35 7.54 -2.61 -22.62
C GLY A 35 8.11 -1.22 -22.94
N ARG A 36 8.59 -0.48 -21.93
CA ARG A 36 9.29 0.80 -22.07
C ARG A 36 10.82 0.69 -21.95
N GLY A 37 11.37 -0.53 -21.92
CA GLY A 37 12.80 -0.75 -21.67
C GLY A 37 13.24 -0.29 -20.29
N GLY A 38 12.31 -0.23 -19.33
CA GLY A 38 12.52 0.27 -17.99
C GLY A 38 13.00 -0.79 -17.00
N ARG A 39 13.37 -0.33 -15.80
CA ARG A 39 13.74 -1.19 -14.67
C ARG A 39 12.52 -1.60 -13.86
N VAL A 40 12.61 -2.77 -13.23
CA VAL A 40 11.62 -3.30 -12.30
C VAL A 40 12.30 -3.50 -10.95
N ILE A 41 11.77 -2.88 -9.91
CA ILE A 41 12.21 -3.07 -8.53
C ILE A 41 11.28 -4.08 -7.86
N PHE A 42 11.84 -5.05 -7.17
CA PHE A 42 11.12 -5.88 -6.22
C PHE A 42 11.28 -5.31 -4.81
N ARG A 43 10.16 -5.11 -4.12
CA ARG A 43 10.18 -4.60 -2.73
C ARG A 43 9.26 -5.42 -1.86
N MET A 44 9.81 -6.19 -0.95
CA MET A 44 9.05 -6.90 0.07
C MET A 44 8.56 -5.92 1.13
N GLU A 45 7.23 -5.78 1.27
CA GLU A 45 6.59 -4.85 2.21
C GLU A 45 6.19 -5.59 3.50
N ASP A 46 7.19 -5.89 4.34
CA ASP A 46 7.12 -6.74 5.54
C ASP A 46 7.13 -5.95 6.87
N LEU A 47 6.61 -4.72 6.88
CA LEU A 47 6.56 -3.90 8.11
C LEU A 47 5.37 -4.21 9.02
N ASP A 48 4.34 -4.90 8.54
CA ASP A 48 3.12 -5.21 9.31
C ASP A 48 3.23 -6.58 10.01
N HIS A 49 4.31 -6.79 10.77
CA HIS A 49 4.70 -8.04 11.41
C HIS A 49 3.57 -8.88 12.05
N PRO A 50 2.53 -8.29 12.71
CA PRO A 50 1.46 -9.10 13.29
C PRO A 50 0.62 -9.85 12.24
N LYS A 51 0.67 -9.45 10.98
CA LYS A 51 -0.06 -10.08 9.88
C LYS A 51 0.83 -10.95 9.00
N ASP A 52 2.15 -10.84 9.14
CA ASP A 52 3.10 -11.61 8.36
C ASP A 52 3.00 -13.08 8.72
N LYS A 53 3.01 -13.92 7.71
CA LYS A 53 2.99 -15.38 7.89
C LYS A 53 4.38 -15.93 7.67
N PRO A 54 4.84 -16.81 8.56
CA PRO A 54 6.11 -17.51 8.37
C PRO A 54 6.20 -18.12 6.97
N GLY A 55 7.30 -17.84 6.25
CA GLY A 55 7.54 -18.36 4.90
C GLY A 55 6.80 -17.63 3.77
N ALA A 56 5.86 -16.72 4.05
CA ALA A 56 5.08 -16.06 2.99
C ALA A 56 5.93 -15.15 2.09
N ALA A 57 6.96 -14.52 2.62
CA ALA A 57 7.89 -13.71 1.82
C ALA A 57 8.66 -14.57 0.81
N ALA A 58 9.27 -15.67 1.27
CA ALA A 58 9.97 -16.61 0.40
C ALA A 58 9.03 -17.24 -0.63
N GLN A 59 7.82 -17.61 -0.22
CA GLN A 59 6.80 -18.16 -1.12
C GLN A 59 6.39 -17.15 -2.20
N ALA A 60 6.27 -15.85 -1.85
CA ALA A 60 5.94 -14.82 -2.84
C ALA A 60 7.03 -14.67 -3.90
N VAL A 61 8.31 -14.67 -3.49
CA VAL A 61 9.45 -14.67 -4.42
C VAL A 61 9.44 -15.89 -5.32
N GLU A 62 9.25 -17.09 -4.75
CA GLU A 62 9.20 -18.35 -5.49
C GLU A 62 8.05 -18.35 -6.51
N ASP A 63 6.85 -17.94 -6.11
CA ASP A 63 5.68 -17.90 -6.99
C ASP A 63 5.89 -16.90 -8.14
N LEU A 64 6.46 -15.72 -7.89
CA LEU A 64 6.75 -14.74 -8.94
C LEU A 64 7.83 -15.26 -9.91
N ARG A 65 8.91 -15.85 -9.40
CA ARG A 65 9.95 -16.46 -10.24
C ARG A 65 9.40 -17.60 -11.11
N TRP A 66 8.56 -18.44 -10.52
CA TRP A 66 7.90 -19.53 -11.24
C TRP A 66 6.99 -19.02 -12.37
N LEU A 67 6.30 -17.88 -12.16
CA LEU A 67 5.50 -17.21 -13.19
C LEU A 67 6.33 -16.52 -14.27
N GLY A 68 7.67 -16.46 -14.12
CA GLY A 68 8.57 -15.83 -15.06
C GLY A 68 8.83 -14.35 -14.84
N PHE A 69 8.43 -13.79 -13.69
CA PHE A 69 8.80 -12.43 -13.34
C PHE A 69 10.28 -12.32 -13.02
N ASP A 70 10.91 -11.28 -13.53
CA ASP A 70 12.24 -10.84 -13.18
C ASP A 70 12.22 -9.41 -12.63
N TRP A 71 13.30 -9.02 -11.96
CA TRP A 71 13.53 -7.68 -11.47
C TRP A 71 15.03 -7.37 -11.42
N ASP A 72 15.35 -6.08 -11.46
CA ASP A 72 16.73 -5.57 -11.55
C ASP A 72 17.32 -5.30 -10.16
N GLU A 73 16.48 -4.97 -9.18
CA GLU A 73 16.87 -4.65 -7.81
C GLU A 73 15.86 -5.26 -6.84
N GLU A 74 16.34 -5.60 -5.63
CA GLU A 74 15.53 -6.20 -4.58
C GLU A 74 15.73 -5.48 -3.25
N TYR A 75 14.63 -5.19 -2.55
CA TYR A 75 14.62 -4.51 -1.25
C TYR A 75 13.64 -5.17 -0.30
N VAL A 76 13.97 -5.12 1.01
CA VAL A 76 13.12 -5.59 2.11
C VAL A 76 12.88 -4.42 3.06
N GLN A 77 11.64 -4.06 3.30
CA GLN A 77 11.31 -2.85 4.08
C GLN A 77 11.75 -2.95 5.55
N SER A 78 11.68 -4.14 6.14
CA SER A 78 12.14 -4.33 7.53
C SER A 78 13.63 -4.04 7.75
N GLU A 79 14.46 -4.09 6.70
CA GLU A 79 15.89 -3.75 6.73
C GLU A 79 16.15 -2.24 6.59
N ARG A 80 15.11 -1.44 6.28
CA ARG A 80 15.22 -0.02 5.95
C ARG A 80 14.69 0.92 7.05
N LYS A 81 14.42 0.42 8.23
CA LYS A 81 13.79 1.17 9.35
C LYS A 81 14.52 2.47 9.71
N ALA A 82 15.86 2.48 9.63
CA ALA A 82 16.66 3.69 9.90
C ALA A 82 16.31 4.84 8.94
N ILE A 83 16.10 4.54 7.67
CA ILE A 83 15.75 5.52 6.63
C ILE A 83 14.34 6.10 6.89
N TYR A 84 13.40 5.24 7.28
CA TYR A 84 12.03 5.71 7.59
C TYR A 84 11.99 6.57 8.85
N ARG A 85 12.83 6.25 9.83
CA ARG A 85 13.00 7.07 11.03
C ARG A 85 13.57 8.44 10.67
N GLU A 86 14.62 8.51 9.87
CA GLU A 86 15.20 9.76 9.38
C GLU A 86 14.16 10.60 8.62
N ALA A 87 13.36 9.96 7.76
CA ALA A 87 12.26 10.62 7.05
C ALA A 87 11.18 11.17 8.00
N LEU A 88 10.84 10.41 9.05
CA LEU A 88 9.85 10.86 10.06
C LEU A 88 10.40 12.05 10.86
N GLU A 89 11.66 11.99 11.29
CA GLU A 89 12.33 13.07 12.02
C GLU A 89 12.46 14.34 11.16
N ALA A 90 12.74 14.19 9.86
CA ALA A 90 12.83 15.30 8.92
C ALA A 90 11.51 16.08 8.76
N LEU A 91 10.36 15.45 8.97
CA LEU A 91 9.06 16.12 8.90
C LEU A 91 8.84 17.14 10.03
N GLY A 92 9.58 17.05 11.13
CA GLY A 92 9.58 18.03 12.23
C GLY A 92 8.17 18.35 12.73
N ASP A 93 7.82 19.63 12.72
CA ASP A 93 6.51 20.14 13.21
C ASP A 93 5.30 19.72 12.35
N ARG A 94 5.52 19.00 11.23
CA ARG A 94 4.41 18.46 10.43
C ARG A 94 3.83 17.17 10.99
N VAL A 95 4.46 16.59 12.00
CA VAL A 95 4.01 15.36 12.64
C VAL A 95 3.84 15.55 14.15
N TYR A 96 2.94 14.78 14.73
CA TYR A 96 2.68 14.82 16.18
C TYR A 96 2.27 13.45 16.71
N PRO A 97 2.52 13.15 18.00
CA PRO A 97 2.11 11.89 18.61
C PRO A 97 0.60 11.89 18.89
N CYS A 98 -0.05 10.77 18.61
CA CYS A 98 -1.47 10.54 18.82
C CYS A 98 -1.72 9.27 19.63
N VAL A 99 -2.57 9.34 20.62
CA VAL A 99 -2.94 8.22 21.49
C VAL A 99 -4.29 7.57 21.15
N CYS A 100 -5.03 8.13 20.19
CA CYS A 100 -6.33 7.61 19.77
C CYS A 100 -6.19 6.23 19.15
N SER A 101 -7.02 5.29 19.60
CA SER A 101 -7.23 4.01 18.95
C SER A 101 -8.11 4.18 17.70
N ARG A 102 -8.17 3.13 16.87
CA ARG A 102 -9.11 3.09 15.73
C ARG A 102 -10.55 3.26 16.20
N LYS A 103 -10.92 2.63 17.32
CA LYS A 103 -12.25 2.73 17.91
C LYS A 103 -12.58 4.15 18.34
N ASP A 104 -11.62 4.89 18.91
CA ASP A 104 -11.83 6.30 19.29
C ASP A 104 -12.13 7.17 18.06
N VAL A 105 -11.45 6.92 16.94
CA VAL A 105 -11.68 7.61 15.67
C VAL A 105 -13.05 7.25 15.10
N GLU A 106 -13.42 5.96 15.10
CA GLU A 106 -14.73 5.46 14.66
C GLU A 106 -15.88 6.06 15.50
N THR A 107 -15.69 6.14 16.82
CA THR A 107 -16.69 6.72 17.74
C THR A 107 -16.87 8.23 17.54
N ALA A 108 -15.79 8.96 17.21
CA ALA A 108 -15.83 10.38 16.94
C ALA A 108 -16.52 10.73 15.62
N GLN A 109 -16.62 9.79 14.70
CA GLN A 109 -17.41 9.91 13.48
C GLN A 109 -18.86 9.49 13.76
N SER A 110 -19.81 10.42 13.66
CA SER A 110 -21.23 10.13 13.77
C SER A 110 -21.66 9.19 12.63
N ALA A 111 -21.72 7.87 12.90
CA ALA A 111 -22.18 6.81 12.01
C ALA A 111 -21.50 6.80 10.60
N PRO A 112 -20.26 6.34 10.46
CA PRO A 112 -19.64 6.15 9.15
C PRO A 112 -20.41 5.07 8.38
N HIS A 113 -20.74 5.33 7.11
CA HIS A 113 -21.29 4.29 6.22
C HIS A 113 -20.23 3.21 5.95
N ALA A 114 -20.69 1.97 5.80
CA ALA A 114 -19.79 0.84 5.53
C ALA A 114 -19.00 1.08 4.23
N GLY A 115 -17.68 1.22 4.33
CA GLY A 115 -16.78 1.48 3.20
C GLY A 115 -16.19 2.90 3.14
N GLU A 116 -16.63 3.83 3.96
CA GLU A 116 -16.03 5.17 4.05
C GLU A 116 -14.67 5.13 4.74
N GLN A 117 -13.76 5.98 4.28
CA GLN A 117 -12.49 6.20 4.95
C GLN A 117 -12.71 6.85 6.31
N LEU A 118 -11.98 6.37 7.32
CA LEU A 118 -12.04 6.95 8.65
C LEU A 118 -11.38 8.35 8.64
N HIS A 119 -12.20 9.38 8.83
CA HIS A 119 -11.73 10.75 9.02
C HIS A 119 -11.26 10.94 10.47
N TYR A 120 -10.04 11.43 10.64
CA TYR A 120 -9.51 11.75 11.96
C TYR A 120 -9.77 13.22 12.32
N PRO A 121 -10.50 13.50 13.41
CA PRO A 121 -10.95 14.86 13.75
C PRO A 121 -9.87 15.77 14.38
N GLY A 122 -8.62 15.32 14.45
CA GLY A 122 -7.53 16.13 15.02
C GLY A 122 -7.45 16.13 16.55
N THR A 123 -8.10 15.22 17.26
CA THR A 123 -8.23 15.19 18.74
C THR A 123 -6.90 15.33 19.49
N CYS A 124 -5.81 14.77 18.98
CA CYS A 124 -4.48 14.85 19.60
C CYS A 124 -3.57 15.89 18.93
N ARG A 125 -4.05 16.65 17.93
CA ARG A 125 -3.23 17.62 17.23
C ARG A 125 -2.68 18.65 18.23
N TRP A 126 -1.35 18.70 18.32
CA TRP A 126 -0.59 19.57 19.22
C TRP A 126 -0.85 19.37 20.72
N ARG A 127 -1.53 18.29 21.12
CA ARG A 127 -1.79 17.98 22.52
C ARG A 127 -0.53 17.53 23.25
N PHE A 128 0.33 16.78 22.55
CA PHE A 128 1.60 16.28 23.06
C PHE A 128 2.74 16.86 22.23
N LYS A 129 3.76 17.37 22.89
CA LYS A 129 4.97 17.90 22.25
C LYS A 129 5.96 16.80 21.90
N THR A 130 5.97 15.74 22.70
CA THR A 130 6.90 14.64 22.56
C THR A 130 6.20 13.30 22.60
N TRP A 131 6.86 12.29 22.06
CA TRP A 131 6.41 10.89 22.16
C TRP A 131 6.30 10.44 23.63
N ALA A 132 7.26 10.84 24.48
CA ALA A 132 7.29 10.50 25.89
C ALA A 132 6.05 11.01 26.64
N GLU A 133 5.62 12.24 26.38
CA GLU A 133 4.38 12.80 26.96
C GLU A 133 3.14 12.00 26.56
N ALA A 134 3.06 11.56 25.31
CA ALA A 134 1.95 10.74 24.82
C ALA A 134 1.94 9.34 25.50
N VAL A 135 3.11 8.75 25.67
CA VAL A 135 3.27 7.46 26.38
C VAL A 135 2.86 7.61 27.85
N GLU A 136 3.35 8.64 28.54
CA GLU A 136 3.01 8.90 29.95
C GLU A 136 1.49 9.13 30.13
N PHE A 137 0.89 9.95 29.29
CA PHE A 137 -0.56 10.18 29.29
C PHE A 137 -1.31 8.86 29.18
N LYS A 138 -0.93 8.00 28.24
CA LYS A 138 -1.60 6.73 28.00
C LYS A 138 -1.44 5.76 29.15
N ASN A 139 -0.26 5.69 29.77
CA ASN A 139 -0.02 4.84 30.93
C ASN A 139 -0.88 5.25 32.13
N LYS A 140 -0.99 6.55 32.44
CA LYS A 140 -1.85 7.06 33.52
C LYS A 140 -3.33 6.69 33.33
N HIS A 141 -3.83 6.71 32.10
CA HIS A 141 -5.24 6.39 31.82
C HIS A 141 -5.51 4.89 31.80
N ARG A 142 -4.52 4.06 31.47
CA ARG A 142 -4.61 2.61 31.56
C ARG A 142 -4.84 2.13 33.00
N ASP A 143 -4.15 2.73 33.95
CA ASP A 143 -4.23 2.34 35.36
C ASP A 143 -5.59 2.72 35.98
N THR A 144 -6.25 3.76 35.46
CA THR A 144 -7.60 4.17 35.86
C THR A 144 -8.70 3.25 35.27
N GLU A 145 -8.53 2.77 34.05
CA GLU A 145 -9.48 1.82 33.43
C GLU A 145 -9.35 0.41 34.02
N ALA A 146 -8.15 0.00 34.42
CA ALA A 146 -7.91 -1.30 35.08
C ALA A 146 -8.53 -1.41 36.50
N GLN A 147 -8.89 -0.30 37.12
CA GLN A 147 -9.57 -0.25 38.42
C GLN A 147 -11.11 -0.35 38.31
N SER A 148 -11.68 -0.30 37.11
CA SER A 148 -13.09 -0.57 36.89
C SER A 148 -13.32 -2.08 36.85
N SER A 149 -14.24 -2.58 37.67
CA SER A 149 -14.47 -3.98 37.99
C SER A 149 -15.05 -4.88 36.87
N ASP A 150 -14.93 -4.47 35.62
CA ASP A 150 -15.43 -5.24 34.47
C ASP A 150 -14.25 -5.95 33.76
N ALA A 151 -13.93 -7.17 34.23
CA ALA A 151 -12.85 -8.00 33.73
C ALA A 151 -12.99 -8.42 32.26
N SER A 152 -14.12 -8.19 31.62
CA SER A 152 -14.34 -8.47 30.18
C SER A 152 -13.67 -7.46 29.26
N LEU A 153 -13.37 -6.26 29.76
CA LEU A 153 -12.65 -5.19 29.04
C LEU A 153 -11.13 -5.33 29.13
N CYS A 154 -10.62 -6.18 30.03
CA CYS A 154 -9.19 -6.31 30.32
C CYS A 154 -8.38 -7.05 29.25
N LEU A 155 -9.01 -7.75 28.31
CA LEU A 155 -8.32 -8.46 27.21
C LEU A 155 -7.92 -7.57 26.04
N CYS A 156 -8.39 -6.32 25.98
CA CYS A 156 -8.03 -5.33 24.97
C CYS A 156 -6.89 -4.39 25.42
N ALA A 157 -6.36 -4.55 26.63
CA ALA A 157 -5.25 -3.79 27.21
C ALA A 157 -3.87 -4.17 26.64
N SER A 158 -3.80 -4.85 25.49
CA SER A 158 -2.56 -5.07 24.77
C SER A 158 -2.11 -3.74 24.17
N VAL A 159 -1.25 -3.05 24.94
CA VAL A 159 -0.23 -2.08 24.52
C VAL A 159 -0.56 -1.36 23.19
N LEU A 160 -1.66 -0.60 23.16
CA LEU A 160 -1.87 0.36 22.10
C LEU A 160 -0.80 1.46 22.27
N LYS A 161 0.31 1.33 21.57
CA LYS A 161 1.34 2.38 21.53
C LYS A 161 0.77 3.63 20.87
N PRO A 162 1.25 4.84 21.20
CA PRO A 162 0.94 6.01 20.41
C PRO A 162 1.29 5.77 18.93
N CYS A 163 0.75 6.59 18.05
CA CYS A 163 1.16 6.62 16.64
C CYS A 163 1.58 8.03 16.26
N TRP A 164 2.47 8.18 15.29
CA TRP A 164 2.75 9.45 14.66
C TRP A 164 1.71 9.74 13.58
N ARG A 165 1.18 10.97 13.57
CA ARG A 165 0.27 11.45 12.53
C ARG A 165 0.87 12.63 11.80
N PHE A 166 0.62 12.68 10.49
CA PHE A 166 0.87 13.85 9.66
C PHE A 166 -0.27 14.85 9.82
N ALA A 167 0.07 16.11 10.10
CA ALA A 167 -0.89 17.19 10.23
C ALA A 167 -1.27 17.73 8.85
N VAL A 168 -2.54 17.61 8.49
CA VAL A 168 -3.08 18.10 7.22
C VAL A 168 -3.62 19.53 7.44
N ALA A 169 -3.16 20.49 6.65
CA ALA A 169 -3.68 21.84 6.71
C ALA A 169 -5.16 21.90 6.30
N PRO A 170 -5.96 22.82 6.87
CA PRO A 170 -7.36 23.01 6.45
C PRO A 170 -7.45 23.28 4.94
N ASN A 171 -8.54 22.82 4.31
CA ASN A 171 -8.82 23.02 2.87
C ASN A 171 -7.71 22.49 1.95
N THR A 172 -6.99 21.45 2.36
CA THR A 172 -5.96 20.82 1.54
C THR A 172 -6.61 19.93 0.48
N VAL A 173 -6.64 20.44 -0.75
CA VAL A 173 -7.10 19.70 -1.94
C VAL A 173 -5.88 19.18 -2.69
N VAL A 174 -5.88 17.90 -3.02
CA VAL A 174 -4.88 17.25 -3.86
C VAL A 174 -5.56 16.70 -5.09
N ALA A 175 -5.01 17.05 -6.24
CA ALA A 175 -5.51 16.60 -7.54
C ALA A 175 -4.34 16.03 -8.36
N PHE A 176 -4.59 14.92 -9.08
CA PHE A 176 -3.61 14.29 -9.98
C PHE A 176 -4.31 13.59 -11.13
N ASP A 177 -3.55 13.34 -12.19
CA ASP A 177 -4.02 12.57 -13.34
C ASP A 177 -3.49 11.13 -13.22
N ASP A 178 -4.41 10.20 -12.96
CA ASP A 178 -4.09 8.78 -12.93
C ASP A 178 -4.05 8.22 -14.36
N ALA A 179 -3.03 7.42 -14.65
CA ALA A 179 -2.82 6.90 -16.01
C ALA A 179 -3.92 5.94 -16.49
N PHE A 180 -4.73 5.38 -15.57
CA PHE A 180 -5.84 4.51 -15.89
C PHE A 180 -7.18 5.09 -15.43
N ALA A 181 -7.29 5.51 -14.19
CA ALA A 181 -8.54 6.03 -13.62
C ALA A 181 -8.92 7.42 -14.15
N GLY A 182 -7.94 8.19 -14.67
CA GLY A 182 -8.14 9.56 -15.14
C GLY A 182 -7.97 10.59 -14.02
N ARG A 183 -8.57 11.78 -14.18
CA ARG A 183 -8.47 12.87 -13.20
C ARG A 183 -9.12 12.47 -11.87
N TYR A 184 -8.35 12.58 -10.80
CA TYR A 184 -8.81 12.37 -9.43
C TYR A 184 -8.49 13.58 -8.57
N GLU A 185 -9.44 13.99 -7.73
CA GLU A 185 -9.30 15.11 -6.83
C GLU A 185 -9.97 14.78 -5.49
N GLN A 186 -9.34 15.18 -4.39
CA GLN A 186 -9.83 14.92 -3.05
C GLN A 186 -9.44 16.05 -2.11
N ASN A 187 -10.37 16.54 -1.32
CA ASN A 187 -10.06 17.35 -0.16
C ASN A 187 -9.60 16.44 0.99
N VAL A 188 -8.28 16.32 1.16
CA VAL A 188 -7.67 15.42 2.14
C VAL A 188 -8.05 15.81 3.57
N SER A 189 -8.19 17.12 3.84
CA SER A 189 -8.53 17.59 5.18
C SER A 189 -9.95 17.20 5.61
N GLU A 190 -10.88 17.05 4.66
CA GLU A 190 -12.27 16.70 4.93
C GLU A 190 -12.52 15.19 4.88
N THR A 191 -11.83 14.48 3.99
CA THR A 191 -12.08 13.05 3.75
C THR A 191 -11.27 12.13 4.65
N LEU A 192 -10.02 12.50 4.95
CA LEU A 192 -9.08 11.68 5.72
C LEU A 192 -8.69 12.36 7.04
N GLY A 193 -8.52 13.68 7.04
CA GLY A 193 -7.91 14.41 8.13
C GLY A 193 -6.44 14.04 8.30
N ASP A 194 -5.93 14.14 9.54
CA ASP A 194 -4.55 13.79 9.85
C ASP A 194 -4.36 12.26 9.80
N PHE A 195 -3.45 11.80 8.97
CA PHE A 195 -3.26 10.38 8.71
C PHE A 195 -2.03 9.80 9.43
N PRO A 196 -2.07 8.50 9.82
CA PRO A 196 -0.98 7.87 10.54
C PRO A 196 0.21 7.59 9.63
N LEU A 197 1.43 7.85 10.14
CA LEU A 197 2.70 7.57 9.47
C LEU A 197 3.49 6.44 10.12
N ALA A 198 3.45 6.34 11.46
CA ALA A 198 4.18 5.34 12.21
C ALA A 198 3.34 4.83 13.36
N ARG A 199 3.46 3.54 13.68
CA ARG A 199 2.65 2.86 14.71
C ARG A 199 3.34 2.75 16.05
N ASP A 200 4.61 3.11 16.12
CA ASP A 200 5.41 3.22 17.33
C ASP A 200 6.45 4.34 17.14
N GLU A 201 7.31 4.54 18.12
CA GLU A 201 8.27 5.64 18.13
C GLU A 201 9.19 5.66 16.91
N PHE A 202 9.52 4.49 16.37
CA PHE A 202 10.52 4.32 15.30
C PHE A 202 10.03 3.42 14.15
N GLY A 203 8.81 2.87 14.25
CA GLY A 203 8.26 1.96 13.24
C GLY A 203 7.44 2.70 12.19
N ALA A 204 7.84 2.60 10.94
CA ALA A 204 7.08 3.15 9.82
C ALA A 204 5.76 2.41 9.62
N GLY A 205 4.71 3.16 9.31
CA GLY A 205 3.50 2.61 8.71
C GLY A 205 3.63 2.53 7.19
N TYR A 206 2.70 1.81 6.57
CA TYR A 206 2.64 1.61 5.12
C TYR A 206 2.83 2.92 4.32
N THR A 207 2.09 3.98 4.66
CA THR A 207 2.11 5.24 3.91
C THR A 207 3.51 5.87 3.90
N LEU A 208 4.19 5.94 5.06
CA LEU A 208 5.53 6.51 5.16
C LEU A 208 6.53 5.68 4.37
N ALA A 209 6.56 4.36 4.61
CA ALA A 209 7.55 3.48 3.99
C ALA A 209 7.42 3.44 2.46
N CYS A 210 6.19 3.31 1.94
CA CYS A 210 5.97 3.30 0.50
C CYS A 210 6.41 4.60 -0.17
N VAL A 211 6.07 5.76 0.41
CA VAL A 211 6.42 7.06 -0.17
C VAL A 211 7.94 7.29 -0.14
N VAL A 212 8.57 7.03 1.00
CA VAL A 212 10.03 7.17 1.14
C VAL A 212 10.77 6.28 0.15
N ASP A 213 10.36 5.01 0.06
CA ASP A 213 10.98 4.05 -0.84
C ASP A 213 10.76 4.40 -2.32
N ASP A 214 9.54 4.72 -2.72
CA ASP A 214 9.24 5.09 -4.11
C ASP A 214 10.08 6.30 -4.55
N LEU A 215 10.30 7.28 -3.66
CA LEU A 215 11.13 8.45 -3.94
C LEU A 215 12.63 8.12 -3.98
N LEU A 216 13.16 7.36 -3.01
CA LEU A 216 14.58 7.01 -2.93
C LEU A 216 15.01 6.03 -4.02
N MET A 217 14.14 5.08 -4.37
CA MET A 217 14.38 4.09 -5.42
C MET A 217 14.18 4.68 -6.83
N GLY A 218 13.73 5.94 -6.92
CA GLY A 218 13.53 6.61 -8.19
C GLY A 218 12.35 6.03 -9.00
N VAL A 219 11.34 5.47 -8.31
CA VAL A 219 10.13 4.95 -8.97
C VAL A 219 9.46 6.06 -9.77
N THR A 220 9.22 5.82 -11.06
CA THR A 220 8.60 6.80 -11.96
C THR A 220 7.11 6.58 -12.10
N GLU A 221 6.64 5.35 -11.90
CA GLU A 221 5.23 5.00 -12.00
C GLU A 221 4.84 3.92 -11.00
N VAL A 222 3.71 4.14 -10.34
CA VAL A 222 3.12 3.27 -9.32
C VAL A 222 1.88 2.59 -9.88
N VAL A 223 2.02 1.36 -10.39
CA VAL A 223 0.86 0.54 -10.79
C VAL A 223 0.37 -0.28 -9.60
N ARG A 224 -0.93 -0.19 -9.28
CA ARG A 224 -1.55 -0.93 -8.17
C ARG A 224 -3.06 -1.05 -8.31
N GLY A 225 -3.71 -1.76 -7.40
CA GLY A 225 -5.17 -1.89 -7.38
C GLY A 225 -5.89 -0.57 -7.06
N ASP A 226 -7.09 -0.39 -7.61
CA ASP A 226 -7.92 0.79 -7.45
C ASP A 226 -8.50 0.98 -6.04
N ASP A 227 -8.42 -0.02 -5.19
CA ASP A 227 -8.72 0.08 -3.77
C ASP A 227 -7.77 1.05 -2.99
N LEU A 228 -6.64 1.41 -3.60
CA LEU A 228 -5.69 2.36 -3.05
C LEU A 228 -5.78 3.77 -3.69
N LEU A 229 -6.71 4.00 -4.62
CA LEU A 229 -6.87 5.29 -5.29
C LEU A 229 -7.12 6.42 -4.29
N ALA A 230 -8.04 6.23 -3.36
CA ALA A 230 -8.37 7.22 -2.33
C ALA A 230 -7.26 7.46 -1.27
N ALA A 231 -6.24 6.58 -1.19
CA ALA A 231 -5.08 6.79 -0.33
C ALA A 231 -3.96 7.61 -1.01
N THR A 232 -4.01 7.75 -2.32
CA THR A 232 -2.97 8.40 -3.13
C THR A 232 -2.78 9.89 -2.80
N PRO A 233 -3.82 10.71 -2.59
CA PRO A 233 -3.66 12.11 -2.21
C PRO A 233 -2.83 12.32 -0.95
N ALA A 234 -3.00 11.48 0.08
CA ALA A 234 -2.17 11.53 1.29
C ALA A 234 -0.70 11.19 1.01
N GLN A 235 -0.44 10.25 0.10
CA GLN A 235 0.92 9.90 -0.30
C GLN A 235 1.59 11.01 -1.11
N ILE A 236 0.86 11.68 -2.00
CA ILE A 236 1.35 12.84 -2.75
C ILE A 236 1.70 13.98 -1.78
N LEU A 237 0.81 14.30 -0.86
CA LEU A 237 1.02 15.34 0.15
C LEU A 237 2.24 15.04 1.03
N LEU A 238 2.42 13.79 1.44
CA LEU A 238 3.58 13.36 2.20
C LEU A 238 4.88 13.47 1.37
N ALA A 239 4.85 13.06 0.09
CA ALA A 239 5.98 13.18 -0.81
C ALA A 239 6.45 14.62 -1.00
N GLU A 240 5.51 15.56 -1.14
CA GLU A 240 5.79 17.00 -1.21
C GLU A 240 6.41 17.52 0.08
N ALA A 241 5.87 17.09 1.23
CA ALA A 241 6.39 17.47 2.53
C ALA A 241 7.84 16.99 2.74
N LEU A 242 8.14 15.73 2.43
CA LEU A 242 9.47 15.15 2.56
C LEU A 242 10.49 15.83 1.64
N ARG A 243 10.12 16.11 0.39
CA ARG A 243 11.01 16.86 -0.52
C ARG A 243 11.32 18.27 -0.01
N GLY A 244 10.35 18.92 0.61
CA GLY A 244 10.55 20.24 1.22
C GLY A 244 11.51 20.26 2.41
N CYS A 245 11.77 19.12 3.05
CA CYS A 245 12.70 19.03 4.17
C CYS A 245 14.17 19.02 3.75
N GLY A 246 14.49 18.54 2.54
CA GLY A 246 15.87 18.56 1.99
C GLY A 246 16.89 17.64 2.68
N THR A 247 16.48 16.78 3.60
CA THR A 247 17.35 15.89 4.40
C THR A 247 17.74 14.61 3.65
N LEU A 248 16.86 14.12 2.80
CA LEU A 248 17.06 12.91 2.01
C LEU A 248 17.24 13.28 0.53
N ASP A 249 18.12 12.55 -0.18
CA ASP A 249 18.26 12.71 -1.63
C ASP A 249 17.08 12.05 -2.36
N LEU A 250 15.95 12.70 -2.27
CA LEU A 250 14.68 12.22 -2.82
C LEU A 250 14.53 12.64 -4.28
N ARG A 251 13.92 11.76 -5.08
CA ARG A 251 13.47 12.13 -6.43
C ARG A 251 12.60 13.39 -6.38
N ARG A 252 12.88 14.34 -7.27
CA ARG A 252 12.16 15.64 -7.33
C ARG A 252 10.72 15.51 -7.83
N GLU A 253 10.46 14.56 -8.72
CA GLU A 253 9.16 14.38 -9.34
C GLU A 253 8.32 13.36 -8.57
N THR A 254 7.02 13.62 -8.45
CA THR A 254 6.06 12.64 -7.95
C THR A 254 5.88 11.52 -8.99
N PRO A 255 5.86 10.24 -8.59
CA PRO A 255 5.54 9.17 -9.53
C PRO A 255 4.18 9.38 -10.19
N VAL A 256 4.03 8.96 -11.43
CA VAL A 256 2.72 8.80 -12.06
C VAL A 256 2.02 7.62 -11.36
N TYR A 257 0.73 7.76 -11.09
CA TYR A 257 -0.07 6.67 -10.54
C TYR A 257 -0.90 6.01 -11.64
N CYS A 258 -1.12 4.71 -11.51
CA CYS A 258 -1.92 3.90 -12.42
C CYS A 258 -2.72 2.88 -11.59
N HIS A 259 -3.96 3.21 -11.28
CA HIS A 259 -4.85 2.35 -10.50
C HIS A 259 -5.71 1.50 -11.42
N VAL A 260 -5.47 0.19 -11.37
CA VAL A 260 -6.17 -0.78 -12.23
C VAL A 260 -7.24 -1.53 -11.43
N PRO A 261 -8.36 -1.91 -12.08
CA PRO A 261 -9.46 -2.60 -11.42
C PRO A 261 -9.03 -3.91 -10.77
N LEU A 262 -9.60 -4.19 -9.59
CA LEU A 262 -9.30 -5.40 -8.83
C LEU A 262 -9.80 -6.68 -9.52
N VAL A 263 -9.23 -7.80 -9.12
CA VAL A 263 -9.86 -9.12 -9.27
C VAL A 263 -10.69 -9.39 -8.03
N VAL A 264 -11.96 -9.70 -8.24
CA VAL A 264 -12.96 -9.92 -7.19
C VAL A 264 -13.59 -11.30 -7.31
N GLY A 265 -14.16 -11.79 -6.22
CA GLY A 265 -15.00 -12.97 -6.26
C GLY A 265 -16.35 -12.70 -6.92
N HIS A 266 -17.11 -13.76 -7.18
CA HIS A 266 -18.46 -13.67 -7.74
C HIS A 266 -19.45 -12.85 -6.88
N ASP A 267 -19.11 -12.56 -5.61
CA ASP A 267 -19.85 -11.67 -4.71
C ASP A 267 -19.45 -10.19 -4.84
N GLY A 268 -18.58 -9.84 -5.80
CA GLY A 268 -18.05 -8.49 -6.01
C GLY A 268 -17.04 -8.02 -4.95
N LYS A 269 -16.65 -8.88 -4.01
CA LYS A 269 -15.69 -8.53 -2.94
C LYS A 269 -14.29 -9.00 -3.29
N ARG A 270 -13.28 -8.34 -2.70
CA ARG A 270 -11.87 -8.77 -2.83
C ARG A 270 -11.74 -10.27 -2.59
N LEU A 271 -10.85 -10.89 -3.37
CA LEU A 271 -10.57 -12.33 -3.24
C LEU A 271 -10.24 -12.70 -1.80
N ALA A 272 -10.91 -13.72 -1.31
CA ALA A 272 -10.74 -14.29 0.01
C ALA A 272 -10.96 -15.81 -0.05
N LYS A 273 -10.62 -16.52 1.01
CA LYS A 273 -10.73 -18.00 1.09
C LYS A 273 -12.10 -18.55 0.69
N ARG A 274 -13.19 -17.78 0.87
CA ARG A 274 -14.57 -18.16 0.48
C ARG A 274 -14.82 -18.25 -1.04
N HIS A 275 -13.91 -17.66 -1.85
CA HIS A 275 -14.03 -17.65 -3.32
C HIS A 275 -13.27 -18.80 -4.00
N GLY A 276 -12.96 -19.86 -3.25
CA GLY A 276 -12.12 -20.95 -3.71
C GLY A 276 -10.62 -20.65 -3.56
N ASP A 277 -9.82 -21.59 -4.01
CA ASP A 277 -8.38 -21.45 -3.89
C ASP A 277 -7.79 -20.74 -5.12
N THR A 278 -7.59 -19.46 -5.00
CA THR A 278 -6.99 -18.60 -6.03
C THR A 278 -5.49 -18.36 -5.82
N ARG A 279 -4.85 -19.09 -4.89
CA ARG A 279 -3.43 -18.97 -4.57
C ARG A 279 -2.55 -19.57 -5.66
N ILE A 280 -1.49 -18.88 -5.99
CA ILE A 280 -0.54 -19.35 -7.03
C ILE A 280 0.10 -20.69 -6.66
N ALA A 281 0.53 -20.83 -5.41
CA ALA A 281 1.08 -22.10 -4.93
C ALA A 281 0.13 -23.29 -5.11
N SER A 282 -1.18 -23.10 -5.00
CA SER A 282 -2.18 -24.15 -5.19
C SER A 282 -2.33 -24.54 -6.66
N PHE A 283 -2.29 -23.58 -7.58
CA PHE A 283 -2.28 -23.86 -9.02
C PHE A 283 -1.03 -24.64 -9.41
N ARG A 284 0.14 -24.25 -8.89
CA ARG A 284 1.40 -24.95 -9.09
C ARG A 284 1.34 -26.39 -8.56
N ALA A 285 0.83 -26.60 -7.34
CA ALA A 285 0.66 -27.92 -6.76
C ALA A 285 -0.32 -28.81 -7.55
N ALA A 286 -1.32 -28.21 -8.19
CA ALA A 286 -2.24 -28.89 -9.10
C ALA A 286 -1.67 -29.16 -10.51
N GLY A 287 -0.38 -28.90 -10.75
CA GLY A 287 0.30 -29.16 -12.02
C GLY A 287 -0.03 -28.15 -13.13
N LYS A 288 -0.61 -26.99 -12.81
CA LYS A 288 -0.83 -25.92 -13.78
C LYS A 288 0.50 -25.31 -14.22
N ARG A 289 0.59 -24.93 -15.50
CA ARG A 289 1.74 -24.23 -16.04
C ARG A 289 1.60 -22.72 -15.85
N PRO A 290 2.71 -21.98 -15.67
CA PRO A 290 2.71 -20.52 -15.54
C PRO A 290 1.92 -19.82 -16.66
N GLU A 291 2.12 -20.28 -17.90
CA GLU A 291 1.51 -19.71 -19.11
C GLU A 291 -0.02 -19.81 -19.09
N GLU A 292 -0.58 -20.86 -18.49
CA GLU A 292 -2.05 -21.02 -18.37
C GLU A 292 -2.63 -19.95 -17.44
N ILE A 293 -1.92 -19.64 -16.34
CA ILE A 293 -2.33 -18.62 -15.38
C ILE A 293 -2.19 -17.22 -15.98
N LEU A 294 -1.03 -16.95 -16.60
CA LEU A 294 -0.77 -15.67 -17.23
C LEU A 294 -1.72 -15.42 -18.40
N GLY A 295 -1.98 -16.43 -19.24
CA GLY A 295 -2.95 -16.33 -20.32
C GLY A 295 -4.38 -16.06 -19.83
N PHE A 296 -4.82 -16.74 -18.75
CA PHE A 296 -6.10 -16.47 -18.12
C PHE A 296 -6.23 -15.03 -17.63
N LEU A 297 -5.18 -14.49 -16.97
CA LEU A 297 -5.15 -13.10 -16.51
C LEU A 297 -5.04 -12.11 -17.67
N ALA A 298 -4.30 -12.44 -18.73
CA ALA A 298 -4.17 -11.65 -19.93
C ALA A 298 -5.49 -11.55 -20.70
N ALA A 299 -6.27 -12.63 -20.76
CA ALA A 299 -7.62 -12.61 -21.34
C ALA A 299 -8.55 -11.64 -20.59
N SER A 300 -8.39 -11.52 -19.26
CA SER A 300 -9.13 -10.51 -18.47
C SER A 300 -8.74 -9.06 -18.77
N CYS A 301 -7.63 -8.86 -19.47
CA CYS A 301 -7.13 -7.54 -19.88
C CYS A 301 -7.37 -7.27 -21.38
N GLY A 302 -7.93 -8.24 -22.12
CA GLY A 302 -8.13 -8.14 -23.58
C GLY A 302 -6.86 -8.45 -24.41
N TRP A 303 -5.82 -9.11 -23.83
CA TRP A 303 -4.55 -9.38 -24.51
C TRP A 303 -4.39 -10.84 -24.98
N ALA A 304 -5.33 -11.69 -24.64
CA ALA A 304 -5.32 -13.10 -25.01
C ALA A 304 -6.74 -13.62 -25.25
N GLU A 305 -6.84 -14.68 -26.06
CA GLU A 305 -8.06 -15.45 -26.17
C GLU A 305 -8.30 -16.32 -24.93
N LYS A 306 -9.55 -16.68 -24.68
CA LYS A 306 -9.90 -17.54 -23.55
C LYS A 306 -9.26 -18.92 -23.71
N GLY A 307 -8.42 -19.30 -22.74
CA GLY A 307 -7.71 -20.58 -22.72
C GLY A 307 -6.34 -20.54 -23.44
N GLU A 308 -5.95 -19.41 -24.00
CA GLU A 308 -4.62 -19.24 -24.57
C GLU A 308 -3.57 -19.23 -23.44
N ALA A 309 -2.48 -19.98 -23.60
CA ALA A 309 -1.37 -20.06 -22.65
C ALA A 309 -0.22 -19.18 -23.15
N LEU A 310 0.19 -18.18 -22.37
CA LEU A 310 1.16 -17.16 -22.78
C LEU A 310 2.17 -16.86 -21.67
N SER A 311 3.44 -16.76 -22.03
CA SER A 311 4.49 -16.26 -21.14
C SER A 311 4.46 -14.72 -21.04
N LEU A 312 5.11 -14.14 -20.03
CA LEU A 312 5.27 -12.68 -19.93
C LEU A 312 5.94 -12.07 -21.16
N ALA A 313 6.95 -12.75 -21.71
CA ALA A 313 7.63 -12.31 -22.93
C ALA A 313 6.68 -12.27 -24.15
N ALA A 314 5.80 -13.26 -24.28
CA ALA A 314 4.79 -13.28 -25.35
C ALA A 314 3.70 -12.22 -25.17
N LEU A 315 3.47 -11.73 -23.94
CA LEU A 315 2.52 -10.69 -23.63
C LEU A 315 3.06 -9.27 -23.92
N LEU A 316 4.38 -9.05 -23.91
CA LEU A 316 4.98 -7.73 -24.12
C LEU A 316 4.46 -7.02 -25.40
N PRO A 317 4.45 -7.64 -26.58
CA PRO A 317 3.95 -6.99 -27.80
C PRO A 317 2.41 -6.82 -27.83
N ARG A 318 1.68 -7.49 -26.94
CA ARG A 318 0.21 -7.43 -26.84
C ARG A 318 -0.28 -6.46 -25.79
N PHE A 319 0.64 -5.93 -24.97
CA PHE A 319 0.28 -5.06 -23.87
C PHE A 319 -0.31 -3.74 -24.36
N ASP A 320 -1.56 -3.48 -24.00
CA ASP A 320 -2.24 -2.20 -24.18
C ASP A 320 -3.06 -1.88 -22.93
N LEU A 321 -2.71 -0.80 -22.23
CA LEU A 321 -3.42 -0.35 -21.03
C LEU A 321 -4.88 0.02 -21.32
N THR A 322 -5.17 0.47 -22.54
CA THR A 322 -6.49 0.99 -22.94
C THR A 322 -7.54 -0.11 -23.12
N THR A 323 -7.11 -1.37 -23.36
CA THR A 323 -8.01 -2.51 -23.53
C THR A 323 -8.48 -3.12 -22.22
N ILE A 324 -7.84 -2.77 -21.10
CA ILE A 324 -8.24 -3.28 -19.79
C ILE A 324 -9.65 -2.81 -19.47
N PRO A 325 -10.60 -3.71 -19.16
CA PRO A 325 -11.94 -3.31 -18.72
C PRO A 325 -11.90 -2.41 -17.48
N ARG A 326 -12.72 -1.37 -17.45
CA ARG A 326 -12.79 -0.44 -16.31
C ARG A 326 -13.57 -0.99 -15.10
N THR A 327 -14.13 -2.17 -15.23
CA THR A 327 -14.82 -2.88 -14.16
C THR A 327 -13.93 -3.95 -13.52
N PRO A 328 -14.14 -4.29 -12.25
CA PRO A 328 -13.44 -5.41 -11.61
C PRO A 328 -13.61 -6.71 -12.39
N PHE A 329 -12.54 -7.51 -12.45
CA PHE A 329 -12.58 -8.84 -13.06
C PHE A 329 -13.10 -9.87 -12.06
N MET A 330 -14.19 -10.54 -12.37
CA MET A 330 -14.80 -11.59 -11.54
C MET A 330 -14.19 -12.97 -11.83
N VAL A 331 -13.86 -13.71 -10.76
CA VAL A 331 -13.40 -15.12 -10.80
C VAL A 331 -14.19 -15.99 -9.84
#